data_2533b1c56be43cac4160d5f71af74c21
#
_entry.id   2533b1c56be43cac4160d5f71af74c21
#
_cell.length_a   1.000
_cell.length_b   1.000
_cell.length_c   1.000
_cell.angle_alpha   90.00
_cell.angle_beta   90.00
_cell.angle_gamma   90.00
#
_symmetry.space_group_name_H-M   'P 1'
#
loop_
_entity.id
_entity.type
_entity.pdbx_description
1 polymer ?
#
loop_
_entity_poly.entity_id
_entity_poly.type
_entity_poly.pdbx_seq_one_letter_code
_entity_poly.pdbx_strand_id
1 'polypeptide(L)'
;FLSNGPGDPAATGKYSIGIINELIKNNLPIFGICLGHQLLALASGAKTLKMKFGHHGANHPVKDMERDVVMITAQNHGFAVDQTTLPENLVMTHKSLFDDSLQGIHRTDKAAFSFQGHPEASPGPHDAAPLFDHFIELMEKSTEKSKA
;
A
#
# COMPACT_ATOMS: atom_id res chain seq x y z
N PHE A 1 0.20 -4.92 -10.49
CA PHE A 1 0.80 -3.77 -9.85
C PHE A 1 -0.15 -2.57 -9.92
N LEU A 2 -0.54 -2.03 -8.78
CA LEU A 2 -1.39 -0.85 -8.70
C LEU A 2 -0.52 0.39 -8.48
N SER A 3 -0.23 1.11 -9.55
CA SER A 3 0.65 2.28 -9.51
C SER A 3 -0.03 3.51 -8.90
N ASN A 4 0.75 4.57 -8.73
CA ASN A 4 0.24 5.88 -8.35
C ASN A 4 -0.62 6.51 -9.45
N GLY A 5 -1.45 7.47 -9.05
CA GLY A 5 -2.28 8.31 -9.90
C GLY A 5 -2.83 9.50 -9.13
N PRO A 6 -3.41 10.49 -9.82
CA PRO A 6 -3.98 11.67 -9.20
C PRO A 6 -5.39 11.44 -8.67
N GLY A 7 -5.85 12.35 -7.83
CA GLY A 7 -7.24 12.51 -7.46
C GLY A 7 -7.64 11.87 -6.13
N ASP A 8 -8.93 11.94 -5.86
CA ASP A 8 -9.55 11.34 -4.69
C ASP A 8 -9.67 9.82 -4.88
N PRO A 9 -9.10 9.00 -3.98
CA PRO A 9 -9.17 7.55 -4.09
C PRO A 9 -10.61 7.01 -4.05
N ALA A 10 -11.51 7.62 -3.29
CA ALA A 10 -12.90 7.20 -3.24
C ALA A 10 -13.63 7.43 -4.57
N ALA A 11 -13.32 8.50 -5.28
CA ALA A 11 -13.86 8.77 -6.61
C ALA A 11 -13.29 7.82 -7.66
N THR A 12 -11.97 7.61 -7.66
CA THR A 12 -11.28 6.66 -8.54
C THR A 12 -11.72 5.21 -8.26
N GLY A 13 -11.99 4.88 -7.02
CA GLY A 13 -12.44 3.57 -6.58
C GLY A 13 -13.73 3.09 -7.23
N LYS A 14 -14.61 4.00 -7.64
CA LYS A 14 -15.86 3.64 -8.36
C LYS A 14 -15.61 2.78 -9.61
N TYR A 15 -14.47 2.98 -10.27
CA TYR A 15 -14.10 2.22 -11.46
C TYR A 15 -13.16 1.06 -11.17
N SER A 16 -12.31 1.20 -10.17
CA SER A 16 -11.17 0.29 -9.95
C SER A 16 -11.45 -0.82 -8.95
N ILE A 17 -12.31 -0.60 -7.95
CA ILE A 17 -12.57 -1.55 -6.86
C ILE A 17 -13.07 -2.89 -7.39
N GLY A 18 -13.97 -2.89 -8.37
CA GLY A 18 -14.49 -4.13 -8.98
C GLY A 18 -13.38 -4.98 -9.62
N ILE A 19 -12.49 -4.33 -10.36
CA ILE A 19 -11.34 -4.98 -11.01
C ILE A 19 -10.38 -5.53 -9.94
N ILE A 20 -10.04 -4.74 -8.93
CA ILE A 20 -9.14 -5.17 -7.86
C ILE A 20 -9.73 -6.37 -7.11
N ASN A 21 -11.03 -6.36 -6.82
CA ASN A 21 -11.70 -7.49 -6.17
C ASN A 21 -11.65 -8.77 -7.02
N GLU A 22 -11.79 -8.67 -8.33
CA GLU A 22 -11.63 -9.83 -9.22
C GLU A 22 -10.18 -10.36 -9.21
N LEU A 23 -9.18 -9.49 -9.20
CA LEU A 23 -7.77 -9.89 -9.06
C LEU A 23 -7.51 -10.60 -7.73
N ILE A 24 -8.04 -10.07 -6.63
CA ILE A 24 -7.95 -10.68 -5.29
C ILE A 24 -8.63 -12.05 -5.27
N LYS A 25 -9.84 -12.16 -5.83
CA LYS A 25 -10.60 -13.41 -5.91
C LYS A 25 -9.85 -14.49 -6.69
N ASN A 26 -9.17 -14.10 -7.75
CA ASN A 26 -8.35 -15.00 -8.55
C ASN A 26 -6.96 -15.30 -7.95
N ASN A 27 -6.69 -14.89 -6.72
CA ASN A 27 -5.44 -15.10 -6.00
C ASN A 27 -4.19 -14.55 -6.70
N LEU A 28 -4.34 -13.50 -7.50
CA LEU A 28 -3.18 -12.85 -8.11
C LEU A 28 -2.43 -12.04 -7.06
N PRO A 29 -1.09 -12.09 -7.03
CA PRO A 29 -0.29 -11.21 -6.17
C PRO A 29 -0.51 -9.75 -6.55
N ILE A 30 -0.68 -8.90 -5.54
CA ILE A 30 -0.93 -7.47 -5.73
C ILE A 30 0.01 -6.64 -4.87
N PHE A 31 0.65 -5.65 -5.48
CA PHE A 31 1.37 -4.58 -4.79
C PHE A 31 0.81 -3.22 -5.21
N GLY A 32 0.35 -2.43 -4.23
CA GLY A 32 -0.20 -1.09 -4.44
C GLY A 32 0.72 0.02 -3.90
N ILE A 33 0.95 1.06 -4.70
CA ILE A 33 1.77 2.22 -4.34
C ILE A 33 0.92 3.50 -4.38
N CYS A 34 0.97 4.27 -3.32
CA CYS A 34 0.31 5.57 -3.14
C CYS A 34 -1.21 5.48 -3.42
N LEU A 35 -1.72 5.95 -4.54
CA LEU A 35 -3.12 5.75 -4.92
C LEU A 35 -3.47 4.26 -4.97
N GLY A 36 -2.60 3.42 -5.51
CA GLY A 36 -2.79 1.96 -5.54
C GLY A 36 -2.91 1.33 -4.15
N HIS A 37 -2.17 1.85 -3.15
CA HIS A 37 -2.34 1.48 -1.74
C HIS A 37 -3.74 1.81 -1.23
N GLN A 38 -4.22 3.02 -1.50
CA GLN A 38 -5.53 3.48 -1.08
C GLN A 38 -6.66 2.67 -1.76
N LEU A 39 -6.50 2.37 -3.05
CA LEU A 39 -7.46 1.55 -3.80
C LEU A 39 -7.52 0.10 -3.29
N LEU A 40 -6.38 -0.50 -2.94
CA LEU A 40 -6.34 -1.83 -2.35
C LEU A 40 -7.06 -1.84 -0.98
N ALA A 41 -6.85 -0.82 -0.17
CA ALA A 41 -7.55 -0.66 1.10
C ALA A 41 -9.07 -0.53 0.92
N LEU A 42 -9.52 0.31 -0.01
CA LEU A 42 -10.93 0.48 -0.34
C LEU A 42 -11.56 -0.82 -0.86
N ALA A 43 -10.89 -1.52 -1.77
CA ALA A 43 -11.35 -2.81 -2.30
C ALA A 43 -11.45 -3.89 -1.21
N SER A 44 -10.66 -3.77 -0.15
CA SER A 44 -10.65 -4.69 0.98
C SER A 44 -11.66 -4.30 2.09
N GLY A 45 -12.36 -3.17 1.95
CA GLY A 45 -13.42 -2.74 2.87
C GLY A 45 -13.03 -1.62 3.85
N ALA A 46 -11.80 -1.12 3.81
CA ALA A 46 -11.40 0.06 4.57
C ALA A 46 -11.91 1.36 3.92
N LYS A 47 -11.77 2.47 4.62
CA LYS A 47 -12.11 3.81 4.14
C LYS A 47 -10.86 4.67 4.02
N THR A 48 -10.96 5.73 3.22
CA THR A 48 -9.94 6.77 3.11
C THR A 48 -10.45 8.08 3.69
N LEU A 49 -9.52 8.92 4.10
CA LEU A 49 -9.81 10.26 4.59
C LEU A 49 -8.90 11.28 3.90
N LYS A 50 -9.40 12.50 3.76
CA LYS A 50 -8.60 13.63 3.30
C LYS A 50 -7.78 14.17 4.48
N MET A 51 -6.48 14.27 4.29
CA MET A 51 -5.58 14.84 5.29
C MET A 51 -5.66 16.36 5.28
N LYS A 52 -5.40 16.98 6.43
CA LYS A 52 -5.39 18.44 6.55
C LYS A 52 -4.27 19.09 5.72
N PHE A 53 -3.08 18.48 5.72
CA PHE A 53 -1.90 18.99 5.02
C PHE A 53 -1.31 17.99 4.02
N GLY A 54 -1.55 16.71 4.17
CA GLY A 54 -0.90 15.64 3.42
C GLY A 54 0.57 15.46 3.78
N HIS A 55 1.25 14.60 3.04
CA HIS A 55 2.69 14.37 3.15
C HIS A 55 3.35 14.65 1.81
N HIS A 56 4.32 15.56 1.82
CA HIS A 56 5.03 16.01 0.62
C HIS A 56 6.51 16.18 0.93
N GLY A 57 7.37 15.35 0.38
CA GLY A 57 8.81 15.43 0.59
C GLY A 57 9.50 14.07 0.47
N ALA A 58 10.84 14.10 0.52
CA ALA A 58 11.69 12.93 0.37
C ALA A 58 12.45 12.56 1.67
N ASN A 59 11.98 13.03 2.80
CA ASN A 59 12.61 12.84 4.11
C ASN A 59 11.61 12.36 5.18
N HIS A 60 10.58 11.63 4.78
CA HIS A 60 9.51 11.22 5.66
C HIS A 60 9.85 9.90 6.35
N PRO A 61 10.03 9.88 7.70
CA PRO A 61 10.34 8.66 8.42
C PRO A 61 9.09 7.80 8.61
N VAL A 62 9.20 6.53 8.26
CA VAL A 62 8.15 5.52 8.38
C VAL A 62 8.68 4.33 9.16
N LYS A 63 7.91 3.88 10.15
CA LYS A 63 8.20 2.67 10.91
C LYS A 63 7.63 1.45 10.18
N ASP A 64 8.51 0.51 9.86
CA ASP A 64 8.11 -0.86 9.49
C ASP A 64 7.82 -1.61 10.79
N MET A 65 6.57 -2.00 10.99
CA MET A 65 6.10 -2.62 12.22
C MET A 65 6.50 -4.10 12.31
N GLU A 66 6.74 -4.75 11.18
CA GLU A 66 7.10 -6.17 11.13
C GLU A 66 8.60 -6.38 11.36
N ARG A 67 9.43 -5.52 10.79
CA ARG A 67 10.90 -5.58 10.93
C ARG A 67 11.45 -4.76 12.09
N ASP A 68 10.63 -3.90 12.69
CA ASP A 68 11.02 -2.97 13.75
C ASP A 68 12.13 -1.99 13.34
N VAL A 69 12.12 -1.54 12.10
CA VAL A 69 13.08 -0.57 11.54
C VAL A 69 12.39 0.71 11.09
N VAL A 70 13.17 1.80 11.03
CA VAL A 70 12.74 3.07 10.47
C VAL A 70 13.31 3.22 9.07
N MET A 71 12.45 3.60 8.13
CA MET A 71 12.81 3.87 6.73
C MET A 71 12.61 5.34 6.44
N ILE A 72 13.50 5.96 5.68
CA ILE A 72 13.28 7.28 5.11
C ILE A 72 12.64 7.11 3.74
N THR A 73 11.55 7.81 3.50
CA THR A 73 10.70 7.60 2.33
C THR A 73 10.35 8.90 1.61
N ALA A 74 10.10 8.80 0.31
CA ALA A 74 9.48 9.86 -0.46
C ALA A 74 7.96 9.77 -0.36
N GLN A 75 7.29 10.89 -0.11
CA GLN A 75 5.85 10.99 0.07
C GLN A 75 5.28 12.11 -0.80
N ASN A 76 4.15 11.85 -1.43
CA ASN A 76 3.39 12.89 -2.15
C ASN A 76 1.92 12.48 -2.23
N HIS A 77 1.16 12.74 -1.17
CA HIS A 77 -0.26 12.41 -1.12
C HIS A 77 -1.03 13.34 -0.17
N GLY A 78 -2.31 13.55 -0.47
CA GLY A 78 -3.24 14.33 0.35
C GLY A 78 -4.34 13.51 1.01
N PHE A 79 -4.37 12.19 0.76
CA PHE A 79 -5.30 11.24 1.34
C PHE A 79 -4.55 10.14 2.08
N ALA A 80 -5.20 9.53 3.06
CA ALA A 80 -4.66 8.40 3.80
C ALA A 80 -5.76 7.35 4.00
N VAL A 81 -5.35 6.11 4.28
CA VAL A 81 -6.28 5.08 4.73
C VAL A 81 -6.63 5.33 6.19
N ASP A 82 -7.91 5.31 6.50
CA ASP A 82 -8.40 5.43 7.88
C ASP A 82 -8.15 4.11 8.63
N GLN A 83 -7.13 4.12 9.49
CA GLN A 83 -6.72 2.94 10.26
C GLN A 83 -7.79 2.42 11.21
N THR A 84 -8.78 3.26 11.58
CA THR A 84 -9.89 2.83 12.46
C THR A 84 -10.93 1.99 11.72
N THR A 85 -10.85 1.93 10.40
CA THR A 85 -11.80 1.23 9.53
C THR A 85 -11.24 -0.07 8.95
N LEU A 86 -10.03 -0.50 9.35
CA LEU A 86 -9.43 -1.73 8.82
C LEU A 86 -10.27 -2.96 9.18
N PRO A 87 -10.71 -3.77 8.19
CA PRO A 87 -11.35 -5.05 8.46
C PRO A 87 -10.34 -6.08 8.98
N GLU A 88 -10.82 -7.21 9.51
CA GLU A 88 -9.97 -8.26 10.12
C GLU A 88 -8.91 -8.85 9.18
N ASN A 89 -9.16 -8.82 7.88
CA ASN A 89 -8.23 -9.34 6.88
C ASN A 89 -7.17 -8.33 6.43
N LEU A 90 -7.13 -7.13 7.01
CA LEU A 90 -6.10 -6.11 6.78
C LEU A 90 -5.30 -5.85 8.05
N VAL A 91 -3.98 -5.85 7.91
CA VAL A 91 -3.03 -5.51 8.97
C VAL A 91 -2.21 -4.30 8.55
N MET A 92 -2.06 -3.34 9.45
CA MET A 92 -1.14 -2.22 9.26
C MET A 92 0.30 -2.71 9.37
N THR A 93 1.09 -2.52 8.31
CA THR A 93 2.50 -2.92 8.26
C THR A 93 3.45 -1.76 8.50
N HIS A 94 3.04 -0.55 8.16
CA HIS A 94 3.87 0.65 8.24
C HIS A 94 3.10 1.83 8.81
N LYS A 95 3.80 2.67 9.56
CA LYS A 95 3.25 3.84 10.25
C LYS A 95 4.16 5.07 10.10
N SER A 96 3.59 6.23 9.85
CA SER A 96 4.32 7.51 9.86
C SER A 96 4.80 7.83 11.28
N LEU A 97 6.05 8.30 11.40
CA LEU A 97 6.57 8.79 12.66
C LEU A 97 6.26 10.28 12.89
N PHE A 98 5.67 10.98 11.91
CA PHE A 98 5.26 12.36 12.10
C PHE A 98 3.88 12.51 12.74
N ASP A 99 2.93 11.65 12.36
CA ASP A 99 1.53 11.80 12.75
C ASP A 99 0.79 10.49 13.02
N ASP A 100 1.53 9.38 13.13
CA ASP A 100 1.00 8.04 13.35
C ASP A 100 0.02 7.52 12.26
N SER A 101 -0.10 8.21 11.13
CA SER A 101 -0.95 7.79 10.04
C SER A 101 -0.48 6.45 9.41
N LEU A 102 -1.43 5.68 8.93
CA LEU A 102 -1.19 4.41 8.28
C LEU A 102 -0.42 4.61 6.97
N GLN A 103 0.67 3.87 6.80
CA GLN A 103 1.58 3.98 5.65
C GLN A 103 1.73 2.68 4.85
N GLY A 104 1.19 1.58 5.33
CA GLY A 104 1.22 0.30 4.62
C GLY A 104 0.26 -0.70 5.22
N ILE A 105 -0.24 -1.59 4.37
CA ILE A 105 -1.11 -2.70 4.76
C ILE A 105 -0.70 -3.99 4.06
N HIS A 106 -1.05 -5.13 4.66
CA HIS A 106 -1.14 -6.39 3.94
C HIS A 106 -2.46 -7.11 4.24
N ARG A 107 -2.89 -7.96 3.31
CA ARG A 107 -3.99 -8.89 3.54
C ARG A 107 -3.47 -10.16 4.18
N THR A 108 -4.16 -10.66 5.20
CA THR A 108 -3.80 -11.91 5.88
C THR A 108 -4.27 -13.16 5.11
N ASP A 109 -5.25 -13.00 4.24
CA ASP A 109 -5.92 -14.09 3.49
C ASP A 109 -5.44 -14.21 2.03
N LYS A 110 -4.72 -13.22 1.51
CA LYS A 110 -4.31 -13.11 0.10
C LYS A 110 -2.90 -12.53 -0.03
N ALA A 111 -2.22 -12.83 -1.13
CA ALA A 111 -0.91 -12.27 -1.47
C ALA A 111 -1.04 -10.83 -1.97
N ALA A 112 -1.50 -9.92 -1.11
CA ALA A 112 -1.71 -8.52 -1.46
C ALA A 112 -1.19 -7.62 -0.34
N PHE A 113 -0.38 -6.64 -0.70
CA PHE A 113 0.17 -5.64 0.21
C PHE A 113 0.34 -4.30 -0.49
N SER A 114 0.56 -3.26 0.28
CA SER A 114 0.70 -1.91 -0.27
C SER A 114 1.47 -0.97 0.62
N PHE A 115 1.93 0.12 0.03
CA PHE A 115 2.72 1.16 0.68
C PHE A 115 2.29 2.55 0.22
N GLN A 116 2.12 3.49 1.16
CA GLN A 116 1.64 4.85 0.87
C GLN A 116 2.73 5.72 0.24
N GLY A 117 3.98 5.55 0.62
CA GLY A 117 5.11 6.26 0.04
C GLY A 117 5.46 5.78 -1.37
N HIS A 118 6.54 6.34 -1.93
CA HIS A 118 7.03 6.06 -3.28
C HIS A 118 8.35 5.29 -3.22
N PRO A 119 8.35 3.94 -3.16
CA PRO A 119 9.58 3.15 -3.17
C PRO A 119 10.34 3.24 -4.50
N GLU A 120 9.66 3.67 -5.57
CA GLU A 120 10.22 3.88 -6.90
C GLU A 120 10.92 5.23 -7.09
N ALA A 121 10.87 6.12 -6.08
CA ALA A 121 11.39 7.49 -6.20
C ALA A 121 12.88 7.53 -6.59
N SER A 122 13.22 8.39 -7.57
CA SER A 122 14.57 8.58 -8.07
C SER A 122 14.79 10.02 -8.58
N PRO A 123 15.86 10.72 -8.18
CA PRO A 123 16.73 10.39 -7.05
C PRO A 123 15.94 10.53 -5.74
N GLY A 124 16.22 9.73 -4.76
CA GLY A 124 15.47 9.81 -3.51
C GLY A 124 15.91 8.74 -2.52
N PRO A 125 15.25 8.66 -1.36
CA PRO A 125 15.54 7.59 -0.42
C PRO A 125 15.16 6.23 -1.01
N HIS A 126 16.03 5.24 -0.83
CA HIS A 126 15.86 3.89 -1.37
C HIS A 126 15.53 2.85 -0.29
N ASP A 127 15.26 3.27 0.94
CA ASP A 127 15.01 2.38 2.08
C ASP A 127 13.81 1.46 1.85
N ALA A 128 12.82 1.92 1.07
CA ALA A 128 11.63 1.15 0.74
C ALA A 128 11.78 0.26 -0.52
N ALA A 129 12.91 0.32 -1.23
CA ALA A 129 13.14 -0.49 -2.43
C ALA A 129 12.98 -2.02 -2.21
N PRO A 130 13.32 -2.59 -1.03
CA PRO A 130 13.09 -4.00 -0.75
C PRO A 130 11.63 -4.47 -0.84
N LEU A 131 10.65 -3.56 -0.85
CA LEU A 131 9.24 -3.91 -1.09
C LEU A 131 9.02 -4.51 -2.48
N PHE A 132 9.81 -4.14 -3.48
CA PHE A 132 9.76 -4.75 -4.80
C PHE A 132 10.25 -6.20 -4.78
N ASP A 133 11.30 -6.50 -4.02
CA ASP A 133 11.80 -7.87 -3.85
C ASP A 133 10.74 -8.76 -3.18
N HIS A 134 10.07 -8.24 -2.17
CA HIS A 134 8.94 -8.94 -1.54
C HIS A 134 7.83 -9.25 -2.55
N PHE A 135 7.50 -8.32 -3.44
CA PHE A 135 6.50 -8.56 -4.48
C PHE A 135 6.94 -9.64 -5.48
N ILE A 136 8.21 -9.65 -5.89
CA ILE A 136 8.77 -10.70 -6.74
C ILE A 136 8.64 -12.07 -6.07
N GLU A 137 8.99 -12.19 -4.79
CA GLU A 137 8.84 -13.43 -4.03
C GLU A 137 7.38 -13.93 -4.00
N LEU A 138 6.41 -13.02 -3.85
CA LEU A 138 4.99 -13.39 -3.89
C LEU A 138 4.56 -13.91 -5.26
N MET A 139 5.06 -13.31 -6.34
CA MET A 139 4.79 -13.76 -7.70
C MET A 139 5.38 -15.15 -7.97
N GLU A 140 6.62 -15.41 -7.55
CA GLU A 140 7.27 -16.72 -7.67
C GLU A 140 6.49 -17.82 -6.95
N LYS A 141 6.13 -17.58 -5.68
CA LYS A 141 5.31 -18.51 -4.88
C LYS A 141 3.92 -18.79 -5.52
N SER A 142 3.32 -17.78 -6.14
CA SER A 142 2.05 -17.94 -6.86
C SER A 142 2.20 -18.81 -8.09
N THR A 143 3.28 -18.64 -8.84
CA THR A 143 3.58 -19.43 -10.04
C THR A 143 3.84 -20.91 -9.70
N GLU A 144 4.56 -21.19 -8.61
CA GLU A 144 4.82 -22.54 -8.12
C GLU A 144 3.53 -23.27 -7.75
N LYS A 145 2.61 -22.60 -7.04
CA LYS A 145 1.30 -23.16 -6.69
C LYS A 145 0.44 -23.48 -7.90
N SER A 146 0.58 -22.73 -8.98
CA SER A 146 -0.18 -22.95 -10.23
C SER A 146 0.34 -24.14 -11.05
N LYS A 147 1.57 -24.57 -10.79
CA LYS A 147 2.20 -25.74 -11.47
C LYS A 147 2.03 -27.06 -10.70
N ALA A 148 1.62 -26.97 -9.47
CA ALA A 148 1.34 -28.15 -8.62
C ALA A 148 -0.11 -28.57 -8.73
#